data_5fe1fd2b8a634a1ab6cae9a6417354ad
#
_entry.id   5fe1fd2b8a634a1ab6cae9a6417354ad
#
_cell.length_a   1.000
_cell.length_b   1.000
_cell.length_c   1.000
_cell.angle_alpha   90.00
_cell.angle_beta   90.00
_cell.angle_gamma   90.00
#
_symmetry.space_group_name_H-M   'P 1'
#
loop_
_entity.id
_entity.type
_entity.pdbx_description
1 polymer ?
#
loop_
_entity_poly.entity_id
_entity_poly.type
_entity_poly.pdbx_seq_one_letter_code
_entity_poly.pdbx_strand_id
1 'polypeptide(L)'
;MKQDVRRIALAAVIPLFLIFILYLLKFLEVGMDWDFRRLGVYPMEQRGVFGIFAHPLVHGSLRHLLANTLPLFFLSWCLFYFYRHIASYIFFAIWIGCGALTFLIGKPGWHIGASGIIYGLAFFLFFSGILRKHVPLIAISLLVTFLYGGLIWNMFPFFAKETTSWEGHLSGAIAGTICAIAFMEYGPQRPDPFADEEETPDEESGEEGKEYEEEENTEVKADYN
;
A
#
# COMPACT_ATOMS: atom_id res chain seq x y z
N MET A 1 -15.51 13.60 -10.79
CA MET A 1 -15.99 12.31 -11.36
C MET A 1 -15.04 11.70 -12.42
N LYS A 2 -14.75 12.34 -13.58
CA LYS A 2 -13.84 11.76 -14.60
C LYS A 2 -12.40 11.58 -14.10
N GLN A 3 -11.89 12.49 -13.28
CA GLN A 3 -10.53 12.41 -12.71
C GLN A 3 -10.41 11.27 -11.68
N ASP A 4 -11.42 11.08 -10.84
CA ASP A 4 -11.43 10.02 -9.82
C ASP A 4 -11.47 8.64 -10.46
N VAL A 5 -12.33 8.45 -11.47
CA VAL A 5 -12.39 7.20 -12.23
C VAL A 5 -11.04 6.88 -12.89
N ARG A 6 -10.38 7.88 -13.48
CA ARG A 6 -9.05 7.71 -14.06
C ARG A 6 -8.00 7.34 -13.01
N ARG A 7 -8.05 7.96 -11.83
CA ARG A 7 -7.14 7.65 -10.72
C ARG A 7 -7.31 6.22 -10.22
N ILE A 8 -8.56 5.78 -10.05
CA ILE A 8 -8.92 4.42 -9.66
C ILE A 8 -8.39 3.41 -10.68
N ALA A 9 -8.63 3.65 -11.98
CA ALA A 9 -8.18 2.77 -13.05
C ALA A 9 -6.64 2.69 -13.15
N LEU A 10 -5.95 3.82 -13.07
CA LEU A 10 -4.48 3.85 -13.13
C LEU A 10 -3.83 3.12 -11.96
N ALA A 11 -4.40 3.20 -10.77
CA ALA A 11 -3.90 2.48 -9.60
C ALA A 11 -3.99 0.95 -9.76
N ALA A 12 -4.90 0.44 -10.60
CA ALA A 12 -5.05 -0.99 -10.85
C ALA A 12 -4.03 -1.56 -11.86
N VAL A 13 -3.37 -0.71 -12.67
CA VAL A 13 -2.50 -1.17 -13.78
C VAL A 13 -1.34 -2.02 -13.27
N ILE A 14 -0.60 -1.54 -12.28
CA ILE A 14 0.56 -2.27 -11.73
C ILE A 14 0.13 -3.58 -11.05
N PRO A 15 -0.90 -3.62 -10.19
CA PRO A 15 -1.43 -4.87 -9.64
C PRO A 15 -1.86 -5.88 -10.70
N LEU A 16 -2.58 -5.44 -11.73
CA LEU A 16 -3.00 -6.33 -12.83
C LEU A 16 -1.80 -6.87 -13.61
N PHE A 17 -0.81 -6.03 -13.90
CA PHE A 17 0.40 -6.44 -14.58
C PHE A 17 1.19 -7.46 -13.75
N LEU A 18 1.29 -7.26 -12.44
CA LEU A 18 1.93 -8.24 -11.54
C LEU A 18 1.19 -9.57 -11.59
N ILE A 19 -0.14 -9.58 -11.45
CA ILE A 19 -0.95 -10.81 -11.54
C ILE A 19 -0.75 -11.49 -12.89
N PHE A 20 -0.75 -10.74 -13.98
CA PHE A 20 -0.49 -11.28 -15.31
C PHE A 20 0.87 -12.00 -15.36
N ILE A 21 1.94 -11.41 -14.82
CA ILE A 21 3.25 -12.05 -14.73
C ILE A 21 3.20 -13.35 -13.91
N LEU A 22 2.51 -13.36 -12.78
CA LEU A 22 2.40 -14.56 -11.94
C LEU A 22 1.72 -15.72 -12.68
N TYR A 23 0.63 -15.43 -13.41
CA TYR A 23 -0.05 -16.45 -14.23
C TYR A 23 0.79 -16.89 -15.42
N LEU A 24 1.47 -15.96 -16.09
CA LEU A 24 2.36 -16.27 -17.21
C LEU A 24 3.49 -17.22 -16.75
N LEU A 25 4.16 -16.92 -15.63
CA LEU A 25 5.21 -17.76 -15.09
C LEU A 25 4.67 -19.15 -14.69
N LYS A 26 3.48 -19.21 -14.07
CA LYS A 26 2.85 -20.49 -13.73
C LYS A 26 2.45 -21.30 -14.96
N PHE A 27 1.97 -20.65 -16.01
CA PHE A 27 1.67 -21.30 -17.28
C PHE A 27 2.92 -21.86 -17.96
N LEU A 28 4.01 -21.09 -17.97
CA LEU A 28 5.30 -21.55 -18.50
C LEU A 28 5.86 -22.74 -17.69
N GLU A 29 5.80 -22.68 -16.35
CA GLU A 29 6.23 -23.75 -15.47
C GLU A 29 5.51 -25.06 -15.78
N VAL A 30 4.18 -25.00 -15.90
CA VAL A 30 3.33 -26.19 -16.19
C VAL A 30 3.49 -26.65 -17.64
N GLY A 31 3.49 -25.72 -18.60
CA GLY A 31 3.55 -26.07 -20.03
C GLY A 31 4.88 -26.64 -20.49
N MET A 32 5.95 -26.26 -19.80
CA MET A 32 7.32 -26.71 -20.15
C MET A 32 7.87 -27.76 -19.15
N ASP A 33 7.05 -28.21 -18.21
CA ASP A 33 7.44 -29.16 -17.14
C ASP A 33 8.67 -28.70 -16.35
N TRP A 34 8.76 -27.38 -16.07
CA TRP A 34 9.83 -26.79 -15.27
C TRP A 34 9.49 -26.81 -13.78
N ASP A 35 10.51 -26.84 -12.92
CA ASP A 35 10.36 -26.68 -11.47
C ASP A 35 11.01 -25.35 -11.02
N PHE A 36 10.17 -24.34 -10.78
CA PHE A 36 10.61 -23.04 -10.30
C PHE A 36 10.76 -22.95 -8.79
N ARG A 37 10.46 -24.00 -8.01
CA ARG A 37 10.55 -23.96 -6.54
C ARG A 37 11.94 -23.54 -6.04
N ARG A 38 12.98 -23.90 -6.78
CA ARG A 38 14.38 -23.55 -6.46
C ARG A 38 14.68 -22.05 -6.61
N LEU A 39 13.76 -21.26 -7.17
CA LEU A 39 13.84 -19.80 -7.19
C LEU A 39 13.25 -19.18 -5.90
N GLY A 40 12.73 -19.98 -4.98
CA GLY A 40 12.27 -19.55 -3.67
C GLY A 40 13.42 -19.19 -2.73
N VAL A 41 13.08 -18.63 -1.57
CA VAL A 41 14.04 -18.44 -0.47
C VAL A 41 14.34 -19.80 0.16
N TYR A 42 15.63 -20.12 0.30
CA TYR A 42 16.09 -21.22 1.16
C TYR A 42 16.90 -20.61 2.31
N PRO A 43 16.38 -20.67 3.55
CA PRO A 43 16.95 -19.94 4.67
C PRO A 43 18.41 -20.31 4.96
N MET A 44 19.24 -19.29 5.23
CA MET A 44 20.63 -19.37 5.65
C MET A 44 21.57 -20.14 4.69
N GLU A 45 21.13 -20.43 3.46
CA GLU A 45 21.95 -21.09 2.45
C GLU A 45 22.12 -20.23 1.20
N GLN A 46 23.32 -20.24 0.60
CA GLN A 46 23.66 -19.46 -0.60
C GLN A 46 22.69 -19.71 -1.77
N ARG A 47 22.20 -20.95 -1.92
CA ARG A 47 21.22 -21.29 -2.98
C ARG A 47 19.89 -20.57 -2.83
N GLY A 48 19.54 -20.05 -1.64
CA GLY A 48 18.30 -19.34 -1.37
C GLY A 48 18.39 -17.83 -1.48
N VAL A 49 19.58 -17.25 -1.67
CA VAL A 49 19.78 -15.79 -1.70
C VAL A 49 19.00 -15.14 -2.85
N PHE A 50 19.03 -15.74 -4.05
CA PHE A 50 18.27 -15.24 -5.19
C PHE A 50 16.75 -15.24 -4.92
N GLY A 51 16.30 -16.17 -4.09
CA GLY A 51 14.89 -16.25 -3.67
C GLY A 51 14.39 -15.02 -2.92
N ILE A 52 15.26 -14.23 -2.29
CA ILE A 52 14.87 -12.94 -1.67
C ILE A 52 14.13 -12.07 -2.69
N PHE A 53 14.54 -12.12 -3.95
CA PHE A 53 13.92 -11.37 -5.05
C PHE A 53 12.86 -12.17 -5.81
N ALA A 54 13.03 -13.48 -5.96
CA ALA A 54 12.21 -14.28 -6.87
C ALA A 54 11.04 -15.01 -6.19
N HIS A 55 11.08 -15.21 -4.84
CA HIS A 55 10.08 -16.04 -4.12
C HIS A 55 8.61 -15.69 -4.37
N PRO A 56 8.20 -14.41 -4.51
CA PRO A 56 6.77 -14.11 -4.68
C PRO A 56 6.26 -14.43 -6.07
N LEU A 57 7.17 -14.61 -7.03
CA LEU A 57 6.83 -14.93 -8.42
C LEU A 57 6.51 -16.41 -8.60
N VAL A 58 6.92 -17.26 -7.67
CA VAL A 58 6.81 -18.72 -7.75
C VAL A 58 5.64 -19.22 -6.89
N HIS A 59 4.84 -20.12 -7.43
CA HIS A 59 3.70 -20.72 -6.72
C HIS A 59 3.70 -22.23 -6.85
N GLY A 60 3.57 -22.95 -5.74
CA GLY A 60 3.60 -24.42 -5.70
C GLY A 60 2.45 -25.11 -6.46
N SER A 61 1.31 -24.43 -6.64
CA SER A 61 0.15 -24.94 -7.38
C SER A 61 -0.71 -23.80 -7.91
N LEU A 62 -1.56 -24.10 -8.91
CA LEU A 62 -2.56 -23.14 -9.40
C LEU A 62 -3.53 -22.73 -8.29
N ARG A 63 -3.91 -23.65 -7.40
CA ARG A 63 -4.77 -23.35 -6.25
C ARG A 63 -4.11 -22.34 -5.31
N HIS A 64 -2.79 -22.47 -5.08
CA HIS A 64 -2.03 -21.52 -4.27
C HIS A 64 -2.00 -20.12 -4.94
N LEU A 65 -1.76 -20.07 -6.26
CA LEU A 65 -1.80 -18.82 -7.02
C LEU A 65 -3.18 -18.15 -6.97
N LEU A 66 -4.26 -18.90 -7.21
CA LEU A 66 -5.63 -18.41 -7.12
C LEU A 66 -5.97 -17.83 -5.75
N ALA A 67 -5.54 -18.51 -4.67
CA ALA A 67 -5.75 -18.03 -3.31
C ALA A 67 -5.06 -16.68 -3.04
N ASN A 68 -3.91 -16.42 -3.69
CA ASN A 68 -3.18 -15.17 -3.55
C ASN A 68 -3.71 -14.05 -4.47
N THR A 69 -4.39 -14.38 -5.55
CA THR A 69 -4.74 -13.43 -6.62
C THR A 69 -5.57 -12.25 -6.11
N LEU A 70 -6.71 -12.51 -5.50
CA LEU A 70 -7.62 -11.43 -5.06
C LEU A 70 -7.03 -10.59 -3.92
N PRO A 71 -6.48 -11.16 -2.83
CA PRO A 71 -5.90 -10.33 -1.77
C PRO A 71 -4.71 -9.51 -2.27
N LEU A 72 -3.84 -10.09 -3.09
CA LEU A 72 -2.73 -9.36 -3.69
C LEU A 72 -3.21 -8.20 -4.55
N PHE A 73 -4.23 -8.45 -5.40
CA PHE A 73 -4.81 -7.40 -6.23
C PHE A 73 -5.35 -6.25 -5.39
N PHE A 74 -6.28 -6.54 -4.48
CA PHE A 74 -6.97 -5.49 -3.73
C PHE A 74 -6.04 -4.71 -2.81
N LEU A 75 -5.13 -5.37 -2.09
CA LEU A 75 -4.20 -4.68 -1.19
C LEU A 75 -3.19 -3.84 -1.95
N SER A 76 -2.62 -4.35 -3.05
CA SER A 76 -1.73 -3.56 -3.89
C SER A 76 -2.46 -2.42 -4.61
N TRP A 77 -3.69 -2.64 -5.08
CA TRP A 77 -4.52 -1.58 -5.66
C TRP A 77 -4.76 -0.44 -4.65
N CYS A 78 -5.10 -0.77 -3.40
CA CYS A 78 -5.22 0.22 -2.33
C CYS A 78 -3.89 0.94 -2.09
N LEU A 79 -2.76 0.23 -2.06
CA LEU A 79 -1.46 0.85 -1.93
C LEU A 79 -1.23 1.88 -3.05
N PHE A 80 -1.38 1.49 -4.32
CA PHE A 80 -1.17 2.39 -5.47
C PHE A 80 -2.20 3.52 -5.56
N TYR A 81 -3.39 3.34 -5.01
CA TYR A 81 -4.40 4.40 -4.93
C TYR A 81 -4.08 5.44 -3.86
N PHE A 82 -3.77 5.00 -2.63
CA PHE A 82 -3.57 5.90 -1.50
C PHE A 82 -2.15 6.48 -1.42
N TYR A 83 -1.12 5.74 -1.88
CA TYR A 83 0.29 6.12 -1.75
C TYR A 83 0.97 6.40 -3.11
N ARG A 84 0.22 6.87 -4.07
CA ARG A 84 0.57 7.04 -5.49
C ARG A 84 2.05 7.37 -5.78
N HIS A 85 2.67 8.30 -5.05
CA HIS A 85 4.04 8.77 -5.33
C HIS A 85 5.12 7.85 -4.78
N ILE A 86 4.81 7.08 -3.73
CA ILE A 86 5.77 6.21 -3.02
C ILE A 86 5.35 4.74 -3.00
N ALA A 87 4.22 4.40 -3.65
CA ALA A 87 3.66 3.05 -3.64
C ALA A 87 4.67 1.99 -4.10
N SER A 88 5.43 2.27 -5.17
CA SER A 88 6.45 1.34 -5.66
C SER A 88 7.58 1.14 -4.65
N TYR A 89 8.04 2.19 -3.98
CA TYR A 89 9.08 2.08 -2.94
C TYR A 89 8.59 1.23 -1.78
N ILE A 90 7.37 1.46 -1.29
CA ILE A 90 6.77 0.68 -0.21
C ILE A 90 6.60 -0.78 -0.64
N PHE A 91 6.07 -1.01 -1.85
CA PHE A 91 5.84 -2.35 -2.38
C PHE A 91 7.13 -3.16 -2.46
N PHE A 92 8.19 -2.59 -3.04
CA PHE A 92 9.48 -3.26 -3.14
C PHE A 92 10.20 -3.38 -1.79
N ALA A 93 10.05 -2.40 -0.87
CA ALA A 93 10.59 -2.50 0.48
C ALA A 93 9.96 -3.69 1.26
N ILE A 94 8.63 -3.86 1.15
CA ILE A 94 7.93 -5.00 1.73
C ILE A 94 8.39 -6.32 1.07
N TRP A 95 8.50 -6.36 -0.26
CA TRP A 95 8.93 -7.52 -1.01
C TRP A 95 10.32 -7.99 -0.56
N ILE A 96 11.30 -7.10 -0.63
CA ILE A 96 12.69 -7.41 -0.28
C ILE A 96 12.82 -7.69 1.22
N GLY A 97 12.18 -6.88 2.06
CA GLY A 97 12.17 -7.07 3.52
C GLY A 97 11.56 -8.41 3.93
N CYS A 98 10.46 -8.81 3.31
CA CYS A 98 9.85 -10.13 3.52
C CYS A 98 10.82 -11.25 3.14
N GLY A 99 11.42 -11.20 1.94
CA GLY A 99 12.38 -12.20 1.48
C GLY A 99 13.62 -12.28 2.35
N ALA A 100 14.19 -11.13 2.74
CA ALA A 100 15.37 -11.06 3.61
C ALA A 100 15.09 -11.61 5.01
N LEU A 101 13.98 -11.22 5.63
CA LEU A 101 13.58 -11.75 6.94
C LEU A 101 13.29 -13.25 6.86
N THR A 102 12.59 -13.72 5.81
CA THR A 102 12.36 -15.16 5.60
C THR A 102 13.69 -15.93 5.45
N PHE A 103 14.68 -15.33 4.77
CA PHE A 103 16.01 -15.91 4.65
C PHE A 103 16.70 -16.06 6.01
N LEU A 104 16.51 -15.10 6.93
CA LEU A 104 17.17 -15.09 8.25
C LEU A 104 16.47 -16.00 9.27
N ILE A 105 15.12 -16.05 9.28
CA ILE A 105 14.35 -16.72 10.34
C ILE A 105 13.59 -17.97 9.90
N GLY A 106 13.57 -18.25 8.58
CA GLY A 106 12.82 -19.37 8.04
C GLY A 106 13.41 -20.72 8.45
N LYS A 107 12.58 -21.76 8.45
CA LYS A 107 13.00 -23.15 8.59
C LYS A 107 13.62 -23.67 7.28
N PRO A 108 14.47 -24.72 7.35
CA PRO A 108 14.97 -25.35 6.15
C PRO A 108 13.85 -25.79 5.20
N GLY A 109 13.89 -25.31 3.96
CA GLY A 109 12.87 -25.55 2.93
C GLY A 109 12.78 -24.40 1.93
N TRP A 110 12.11 -24.64 0.81
CA TRP A 110 11.88 -23.63 -0.20
C TRP A 110 10.63 -22.82 0.14
N HIS A 111 10.82 -21.55 0.50
CA HIS A 111 9.73 -20.61 0.76
C HIS A 111 9.38 -19.87 -0.54
N ILE A 112 8.13 -20.03 -0.99
CA ILE A 112 7.62 -19.52 -2.27
C ILE A 112 6.23 -18.92 -2.10
N GLY A 113 5.86 -18.03 -3.00
CA GLY A 113 4.52 -17.44 -3.09
C GLY A 113 4.45 -15.98 -2.69
N ALA A 114 3.47 -15.30 -3.23
CA ALA A 114 3.21 -13.88 -2.97
C ALA A 114 2.55 -13.61 -1.60
N SER A 115 2.22 -14.66 -0.85
CA SER A 115 1.50 -14.51 0.43
C SER A 115 2.23 -13.65 1.44
N GLY A 116 3.55 -13.73 1.55
CA GLY A 116 4.34 -12.86 2.42
C GLY A 116 4.14 -11.37 2.09
N ILE A 117 4.08 -11.01 0.80
CA ILE A 117 3.76 -9.64 0.38
C ILE A 117 2.32 -9.27 0.77
N ILE A 118 1.35 -10.18 0.64
CA ILE A 118 -0.04 -9.95 1.05
C ILE A 118 -0.11 -9.59 2.54
N TYR A 119 0.60 -10.35 3.40
CA TYR A 119 0.71 -10.00 4.83
C TYR A 119 1.38 -8.65 5.04
N GLY A 120 2.46 -8.38 4.32
CA GLY A 120 3.16 -7.11 4.40
C GLY A 120 2.27 -5.93 4.03
N LEU A 121 1.52 -6.03 2.94
CA LEU A 121 0.58 -5.00 2.50
C LEU A 121 -0.59 -4.81 3.48
N ALA A 122 -1.16 -5.91 3.99
CA ALA A 122 -2.25 -5.85 4.96
C ALA A 122 -1.80 -5.13 6.25
N PHE A 123 -0.65 -5.51 6.79
CA PHE A 123 -0.08 -4.89 7.99
C PHE A 123 0.37 -3.44 7.74
N PHE A 124 0.97 -3.16 6.59
CA PHE A 124 1.31 -1.79 6.20
C PHE A 124 0.07 -0.89 6.18
N LEU A 125 -0.98 -1.27 5.46
CA LEU A 125 -2.19 -0.46 5.33
C LEU A 125 -2.91 -0.30 6.67
N PHE A 126 -2.97 -1.36 7.48
CA PHE A 126 -3.59 -1.35 8.79
C PHE A 126 -2.88 -0.41 9.76
N PHE A 127 -1.58 -0.63 9.99
CA PHE A 127 -0.82 0.21 10.92
C PHE A 127 -0.64 1.64 10.40
N SER A 128 -0.47 1.81 9.09
CA SER A 128 -0.44 3.11 8.46
C SER A 128 -1.76 3.88 8.66
N GLY A 129 -2.91 3.18 8.59
CA GLY A 129 -4.21 3.74 8.91
C GLY A 129 -4.34 4.18 10.37
N ILE A 130 -3.85 3.35 11.30
CA ILE A 130 -3.85 3.68 12.75
C ILE A 130 -2.98 4.91 13.03
N LEU A 131 -1.72 4.89 12.55
CA LEU A 131 -0.75 5.97 12.80
C LEU A 131 -1.24 7.33 12.29
N ARG A 132 -1.97 7.33 11.16
CA ARG A 132 -2.53 8.53 10.53
C ARG A 132 -3.98 8.83 10.91
N LYS A 133 -4.59 7.99 11.75
CA LYS A 133 -6.02 8.07 12.10
C LYS A 133 -6.93 8.08 10.85
N HIS A 134 -6.54 7.35 9.80
CA HIS A 134 -7.25 7.28 8.52
C HIS A 134 -8.13 6.02 8.46
N VAL A 135 -9.38 6.17 8.88
CA VAL A 135 -10.36 5.07 9.02
C VAL A 135 -10.51 4.20 7.76
N PRO A 136 -10.57 4.73 6.53
CA PRO A 136 -10.69 3.90 5.33
C PRO A 136 -9.57 2.86 5.16
N LEU A 137 -8.32 3.20 5.51
CA LEU A 137 -7.20 2.25 5.42
C LEU A 137 -7.35 1.10 6.44
N ILE A 138 -7.77 1.43 7.65
CA ILE A 138 -8.04 0.43 8.71
C ILE A 138 -9.16 -0.51 8.25
N ALA A 139 -10.28 0.07 7.77
CA ALA A 139 -11.44 -0.69 7.35
C ALA A 139 -11.12 -1.65 6.19
N ILE A 140 -10.37 -1.20 5.18
CA ILE A 140 -9.97 -2.04 4.03
C ILE A 140 -9.09 -3.19 4.50
N SER A 141 -8.10 -2.92 5.37
CA SER A 141 -7.19 -3.96 5.87
C SER A 141 -7.92 -5.00 6.70
N LEU A 142 -8.84 -4.58 7.56
CA LEU A 142 -9.68 -5.48 8.35
C LEU A 142 -10.63 -6.29 7.46
N LEU A 143 -11.25 -5.66 6.45
CA LEU A 143 -12.13 -6.33 5.51
C LEU A 143 -11.40 -7.45 4.76
N VAL A 144 -10.20 -7.17 4.21
CA VAL A 144 -9.40 -8.18 3.52
C VAL A 144 -8.99 -9.28 4.48
N THR A 145 -8.53 -8.95 5.68
CA THR A 145 -8.16 -9.92 6.71
C THR A 145 -9.34 -10.83 7.08
N PHE A 146 -10.53 -10.26 7.22
CA PHE A 146 -11.76 -11.01 7.54
C PHE A 146 -12.20 -11.91 6.38
N LEU A 147 -12.25 -11.39 5.16
CA LEU A 147 -12.63 -12.16 3.96
C LEU A 147 -11.70 -13.35 3.71
N TYR A 148 -10.44 -13.21 4.03
CA TYR A 148 -9.43 -14.26 3.87
C TYR A 148 -9.13 -15.02 5.18
N GLY A 149 -10.01 -14.94 6.15
CA GLY A 149 -10.19 -15.66 7.43
C GLY A 149 -9.00 -16.35 8.11
N GLY A 150 -8.13 -17.00 7.35
CA GLY A 150 -6.90 -17.62 7.84
C GLY A 150 -5.68 -16.69 7.85
N LEU A 151 -5.81 -15.43 7.41
CA LEU A 151 -4.65 -14.57 7.19
C LEU A 151 -3.89 -14.32 8.49
N ILE A 152 -4.55 -14.02 9.60
CA ILE A 152 -3.89 -13.81 10.89
C ILE A 152 -3.33 -15.12 11.44
N TRP A 153 -4.12 -16.20 11.42
CA TRP A 153 -3.76 -17.46 12.07
C TRP A 153 -2.60 -18.17 11.35
N ASN A 154 -2.52 -18.07 10.03
CA ASN A 154 -1.48 -18.72 9.24
C ASN A 154 -0.07 -18.09 9.39
N MET A 155 0.10 -17.02 10.16
CA MET A 155 1.42 -16.47 10.53
C MET A 155 1.94 -17.03 11.86
N PHE A 156 1.18 -17.89 12.54
CA PHE A 156 1.60 -18.53 13.77
C PHE A 156 1.85 -20.03 13.53
N PRO A 157 2.90 -20.62 14.10
CA PRO A 157 3.28 -22.01 13.84
C PRO A 157 2.23 -23.02 14.27
N PHE A 158 1.43 -22.69 15.31
CA PHE A 158 0.41 -23.60 15.87
C PHE A 158 -0.83 -23.74 14.98
N PHE A 159 -1.08 -22.81 14.09
CA PHE A 159 -2.27 -22.77 13.24
C PHE A 159 -1.95 -22.95 11.75
N ALA A 160 -0.67 -22.77 11.38
CA ALA A 160 -0.23 -22.92 10.00
C ALA A 160 -0.23 -24.41 9.60
N LYS A 161 -0.71 -24.69 8.39
CA LYS A 161 -0.57 -26.05 7.82
C LYS A 161 0.90 -26.34 7.56
N GLU A 162 1.32 -27.61 7.64
CA GLU A 162 2.71 -28.03 7.38
C GLU A 162 3.27 -27.54 6.04
N THR A 163 2.41 -27.38 5.03
CA THR A 163 2.77 -26.90 3.70
C THR A 163 2.81 -25.38 3.58
N THR A 164 2.54 -24.65 4.67
CA THR A 164 2.46 -23.18 4.68
C THR A 164 3.71 -22.61 5.34
N SER A 165 4.38 -21.70 4.66
CA SER A 165 5.49 -20.91 5.22
C SER A 165 4.95 -19.85 6.18
N TRP A 166 4.70 -20.19 7.43
CA TRP A 166 4.26 -19.22 8.43
C TRP A 166 5.37 -18.17 8.71
N GLU A 167 6.65 -18.56 8.57
CA GLU A 167 7.79 -17.68 8.71
C GLU A 167 7.77 -16.59 7.64
N GLY A 168 7.44 -16.95 6.40
CA GLY A 168 7.28 -16.00 5.30
C GLY A 168 6.12 -15.02 5.54
N HIS A 169 5.03 -15.51 6.12
CA HIS A 169 3.89 -14.68 6.51
C HIS A 169 4.26 -13.67 7.61
N LEU A 170 4.91 -14.16 8.67
CA LEU A 170 5.39 -13.32 9.78
C LEU A 170 6.42 -12.30 9.27
N SER A 171 7.36 -12.73 8.42
CA SER A 171 8.34 -11.84 7.79
C SER A 171 7.68 -10.70 7.01
N GLY A 172 6.65 -11.03 6.24
CA GLY A 172 5.85 -10.03 5.54
C GLY A 172 5.17 -9.05 6.49
N ALA A 173 4.49 -9.54 7.52
CA ALA A 173 3.82 -8.73 8.53
C ALA A 173 4.79 -7.75 9.24
N ILE A 174 5.97 -8.23 9.62
CA ILE A 174 7.04 -7.40 10.22
C ILE A 174 7.51 -6.35 9.23
N ALA A 175 7.84 -6.73 7.98
CA ALA A 175 8.29 -5.81 6.95
C ALA A 175 7.26 -4.71 6.68
N GLY A 176 5.97 -5.07 6.57
CA GLY A 176 4.87 -4.12 6.39
C GLY A 176 4.72 -3.16 7.56
N THR A 177 4.84 -3.65 8.79
CA THR A 177 4.79 -2.81 10.00
C THR A 177 5.95 -1.82 10.06
N ILE A 178 7.17 -2.27 9.75
CA ILE A 178 8.34 -1.40 9.68
C ILE A 178 8.15 -0.32 8.61
N CYS A 179 7.64 -0.69 7.42
CA CYS A 179 7.33 0.28 6.37
C CYS A 179 6.24 1.28 6.80
N ALA A 180 5.22 0.86 7.56
CA ALA A 180 4.18 1.77 8.05
C ALA A 180 4.75 2.87 8.97
N ILE A 181 5.75 2.53 9.78
CA ILE A 181 6.46 3.47 10.66
C ILE A 181 7.42 4.34 9.83
N ALA A 182 8.24 3.72 8.97
CA ALA A 182 9.26 4.42 8.19
C ALA A 182 8.67 5.45 7.20
N PHE A 183 7.48 5.17 6.66
CA PHE A 183 6.80 6.04 5.71
C PHE A 183 5.60 6.79 6.32
N MET A 184 5.56 6.96 7.64
CA MET A 184 4.41 7.56 8.33
C MET A 184 4.09 9.00 7.90
N GLU A 185 5.05 9.74 7.37
CA GLU A 185 4.87 11.13 6.90
C GLU A 185 4.32 11.20 5.46
N TYR A 186 4.31 10.08 4.74
CA TYR A 186 3.88 10.02 3.33
C TYR A 186 2.51 9.34 3.19
N GLY A 187 1.71 9.81 2.24
CA GLY A 187 0.37 9.26 1.95
C GLY A 187 -0.76 10.06 2.58
N PRO A 188 -1.98 9.51 2.68
CA PRO A 188 -3.14 10.24 3.17
C PRO A 188 -2.96 10.58 4.65
N GLN A 189 -2.98 11.87 4.95
CA GLN A 189 -2.97 12.39 6.32
C GLN A 189 -4.42 12.66 6.78
N ARG A 190 -4.60 12.87 8.08
CA ARG A 190 -5.87 13.33 8.63
C ARG A 190 -6.19 14.70 8.03
N PRO A 191 -7.42 14.95 7.53
CA PRO A 191 -7.84 16.28 7.16
C PRO A 191 -7.65 17.23 8.33
N ASP A 192 -7.09 18.40 8.09
CA ASP A 192 -7.03 19.47 9.09
C ASP A 192 -8.46 19.94 9.35
N PRO A 193 -8.98 19.83 10.58
CA PRO A 193 -10.35 20.29 10.88
C PRO A 193 -10.50 21.81 10.77
N PHE A 194 -9.41 22.56 10.69
CA PHE A 194 -9.41 24.04 10.57
C PHE A 194 -8.98 24.53 9.18
N ALA A 195 -8.73 23.66 8.22
CA ALA A 195 -8.32 24.04 6.87
C ALA A 195 -9.35 24.91 6.14
N ASP A 196 -10.64 24.76 6.48
CA ASP A 196 -11.73 25.55 5.88
C ASP A 196 -11.91 26.94 6.56
N GLU A 197 -11.25 27.21 7.70
CA GLU A 197 -11.31 28.49 8.41
C GLU A 197 -10.27 29.50 7.90
N GLU A 198 -9.22 29.03 7.20
CA GLU A 198 -8.15 29.91 6.67
C GLU A 198 -8.47 30.53 5.29
N GLU A 199 -9.57 30.12 4.62
CA GLU A 199 -9.95 30.60 3.28
C GLU A 199 -11.09 31.64 3.28
N THR A 200 -11.44 32.27 4.39
CA THR A 200 -12.23 33.50 4.33
C THR A 200 -11.26 34.68 4.29
N PRO A 201 -10.98 35.26 3.10
CA PRO A 201 -10.38 36.59 3.05
C PRO A 201 -11.34 37.53 3.75
N ASP A 202 -10.84 38.36 4.64
CA ASP A 202 -11.57 39.47 5.23
C ASP A 202 -12.08 40.39 4.12
N GLU A 203 -13.27 40.12 3.56
CA GLU A 203 -13.95 41.00 2.60
C GLU A 203 -14.61 42.23 3.27
N GLU A 204 -14.31 42.51 4.55
CA GLU A 204 -14.95 43.62 5.29
C GLU A 204 -14.06 44.83 5.54
N SER A 205 -12.98 45.08 4.81
CA SER A 205 -12.20 46.34 4.99
C SER A 205 -12.12 47.23 3.75
N GLY A 206 -13.02 47.06 2.78
CA GLY A 206 -12.96 47.78 1.48
C GLY A 206 -14.04 48.83 1.24
N GLU A 207 -15.12 48.93 2.00
CA GLU A 207 -16.20 49.85 1.67
C GLU A 207 -16.33 51.09 2.55
N GLU A 208 -15.71 51.14 3.73
CA GLU A 208 -15.79 52.35 4.59
C GLU A 208 -14.80 53.48 4.19
N GLY A 209 -13.83 53.23 3.29
CA GLY A 209 -12.82 54.22 2.88
C GLY A 209 -13.20 55.13 1.71
N LYS A 210 -14.34 54.88 1.02
CA LYS A 210 -14.71 55.64 -0.18
C LYS A 210 -15.73 56.76 0.03
N GLU A 211 -16.43 56.74 1.15
CA GLU A 211 -17.49 57.72 1.42
C GLU A 211 -16.97 59.06 1.97
N TYR A 212 -15.75 59.07 2.54
CA TYR A 212 -15.17 60.31 3.13
C TYR A 212 -14.34 61.14 2.12
N GLU A 213 -13.93 60.63 0.97
CA GLU A 213 -13.17 61.39 -0.03
C GLU A 213 -14.08 62.18 -1.00
N GLU A 214 -15.39 61.87 -1.14
CA GLU A 214 -16.31 62.62 -2.00
C GLU A 214 -16.89 63.86 -1.34
N GLU A 215 -17.00 63.96 0.01
CA GLU A 215 -17.49 65.14 0.69
C GLU A 215 -16.44 66.24 0.82
N GLU A 216 -15.14 65.96 0.91
CA GLU A 216 -14.10 66.99 1.04
C GLU A 216 -13.81 67.71 -0.30
N ASN A 217 -14.10 67.09 -1.45
CA ASN A 217 -13.91 67.70 -2.77
C ASN A 217 -15.10 68.57 -3.22
N THR A 218 -16.21 68.60 -2.52
CA THR A 218 -17.40 69.42 -2.88
C THR A 218 -17.41 70.78 -2.18
N GLU A 219 -16.77 70.92 -1.02
CA GLU A 219 -16.70 72.18 -0.29
C GLU A 219 -15.63 73.14 -0.81
N VAL A 220 -14.57 72.65 -1.44
CA VAL A 220 -13.48 73.53 -1.95
C VAL A 220 -13.84 74.25 -3.28
N LYS A 221 -14.97 73.92 -3.95
CA LYS A 221 -15.40 74.56 -5.20
C LYS A 221 -16.46 75.64 -5.04
N ALA A 222 -16.92 75.90 -3.81
CA ALA A 222 -17.98 76.94 -3.55
C ALA A 222 -17.42 78.31 -3.22
N ASP A 223 -16.12 78.50 -2.97
CA ASP A 223 -15.54 79.80 -2.52
C ASP A 223 -14.76 80.56 -3.60
N TYR A 224 -14.87 80.22 -4.90
CA TYR A 224 -14.28 81.01 -6.00
C TYR A 224 -15.31 81.21 -7.14
N ASN A 225 -16.34 82.10 -6.89
CA ASN A 225 -16.98 82.90 -7.91
C ASN A 225 -17.68 84.08 -7.26
#